data_6a322d73a6b6f824bebce34402202e17
#
_entry.id   6a322d73a6b6f824bebce34402202e17
#
_cell.length_a   1.000
_cell.length_b   1.000
_cell.length_c   1.000
_cell.angle_alpha   90.00
_cell.angle_beta   90.00
_cell.angle_gamma   90.00
#
_symmetry.space_group_name_H-M   'P 1'
#
loop_
_entity.id
_entity.type
_entity.pdbx_description
1 polymer ?
#
loop_
_entity_poly.entity_id
_entity_poly.type
_entity_poly.pdbx_seq_one_letter_code
_entity_poly.pdbx_strand_id
1 'polypeptide(L)'
;EVAFLLEPNLKEGLGGLRDIHALLWAIDAGLPLSGGDKQELKRSNEVLLTSRVALHINAQRVGDVLRLEDQDAVAARIGSRDADALMLEVSTAARRIAWIADEAWARIDPPANANEPPRRIAPGVEMRAGEIHLESDADPATDPTLVLRVATAAARLGARIDRASLNRLGEETPVWPDPWPAGASDDLVALLLEGEAAIPVLESLDQRK
;
A
#
# COMPACT_ATOMS: atom_id res chain seq x y z
N GLU A 1 6.43 -6.79 9.81
CA GLU A 1 5.71 -5.67 9.22
C GLU A 1 4.98 -4.90 10.31
N VAL A 2 5.16 -3.54 10.38
CA VAL A 2 4.56 -2.73 11.45
C VAL A 2 3.03 -2.79 11.37
N ALA A 3 2.47 -2.79 10.16
CA ALA A 3 1.04 -2.62 9.92
C ALA A 3 0.14 -3.75 10.44
N PHE A 4 0.67 -4.97 10.58
CA PHE A 4 -0.14 -6.17 10.86
C PHE A 4 0.22 -6.87 12.15
N LEU A 5 1.14 -6.31 12.95
CA LEU A 5 1.53 -6.87 14.24
C LEU A 5 0.76 -6.21 15.38
N LEU A 6 0.33 -7.02 16.34
CA LEU A 6 -0.26 -6.52 17.58
C LEU A 6 0.75 -5.72 18.43
N GLU A 7 2.03 -6.05 18.31
CA GLU A 7 3.15 -5.39 18.97
C GLU A 7 4.21 -4.98 17.94
N PRO A 8 3.97 -3.91 17.17
CA PRO A 8 4.86 -3.51 16.08
C PRO A 8 6.17 -2.91 16.60
N ASN A 9 7.27 -3.20 15.88
CA ASN A 9 8.50 -2.44 16.04
C ASN A 9 8.45 -1.18 15.16
N LEU A 10 8.23 -0.03 15.79
CA LEU A 10 8.02 1.26 15.12
C LEU A 10 9.21 1.74 14.30
N LYS A 11 10.42 1.21 14.57
CA LYS A 11 11.66 1.62 13.91
C LYS A 11 12.11 0.64 12.84
N GLU A 12 12.25 -0.65 13.21
CA GLU A 12 12.90 -1.66 12.39
C GLU A 12 11.92 -2.51 11.56
N GLY A 13 10.64 -2.47 11.86
CA GLY A 13 9.63 -3.20 11.11
C GLY A 13 9.43 -2.61 9.72
N LEU A 14 9.01 -3.44 8.75
CA LEU A 14 8.62 -2.98 7.40
C LEU A 14 7.53 -1.90 7.51
N GLY A 15 7.73 -0.76 6.86
CA GLY A 15 6.92 0.44 7.02
C GLY A 15 7.28 1.24 8.28
N GLY A 16 8.42 0.97 8.92
CA GLY A 16 8.91 1.68 10.09
C GLY A 16 9.76 2.91 9.77
N LEU A 17 10.26 3.56 10.83
CA LEU A 17 11.08 4.77 10.69
C LEU A 17 12.39 4.56 9.90
N ARG A 18 12.91 3.33 9.87
CA ARG A 18 14.11 3.02 9.07
C ARG A 18 13.86 3.11 7.58
N ASP A 19 12.69 2.67 7.12
CA ASP A 19 12.31 2.78 5.71
C ASP A 19 12.18 4.23 5.27
N ILE A 20 11.63 5.09 6.15
CA ILE A 20 11.58 6.54 5.91
C ILE A 20 12.99 7.11 5.74
N HIS A 21 13.92 6.77 6.64
CA HIS A 21 15.30 7.27 6.54
C HIS A 21 15.98 6.79 5.26
N ALA A 22 15.79 5.52 4.87
CA ALA A 22 16.30 5.00 3.61
C ALA A 22 15.76 5.76 2.40
N LEU A 23 14.44 6.05 2.39
CA LEU A 23 13.82 6.86 1.34
C LEU A 23 14.35 8.29 1.30
N LEU A 24 14.52 8.95 2.46
CA LEU A 24 15.07 10.30 2.52
C LEU A 24 16.50 10.35 1.96
N TRP A 25 17.36 9.39 2.31
CA TRP A 25 18.70 9.29 1.73
C TRP A 25 18.68 9.03 0.22
N ALA A 26 17.76 8.19 -0.25
CA ALA A 26 17.61 7.95 -1.69
C ALA A 26 17.13 9.20 -2.43
N ILE A 27 16.23 10.00 -1.84
CA ILE A 27 15.79 11.29 -2.39
C ILE A 27 16.97 12.27 -2.45
N ASP A 28 17.78 12.37 -1.41
CA ASP A 28 18.97 13.21 -1.39
C ASP A 28 20.01 12.74 -2.43
N ALA A 29 20.05 11.44 -2.73
CA ALA A 29 20.85 10.86 -3.80
C ALA A 29 20.25 11.03 -5.22
N GLY A 30 19.07 11.65 -5.34
CA GLY A 30 18.45 11.96 -6.62
C GLY A 30 17.26 11.08 -7.03
N LEU A 31 16.77 10.18 -6.15
CA LEU A 31 15.56 9.42 -6.43
C LEU A 31 14.35 10.36 -6.51
N PRO A 32 13.62 10.41 -7.64
CA PRO A 32 12.46 11.26 -7.76
C PRO A 32 11.27 10.70 -6.96
N LEU A 33 10.70 11.53 -6.09
CA LEU A 33 9.46 11.23 -5.39
C LEU A 33 8.43 12.34 -5.64
N SER A 34 7.16 11.98 -5.84
CA SER A 34 6.10 12.96 -6.06
C SER A 34 5.89 13.87 -4.85
N GLY A 35 5.36 15.08 -5.06
CA GLY A 35 5.06 15.99 -3.96
C GLY A 35 4.04 15.42 -2.98
N GLY A 36 3.05 14.67 -3.47
CA GLY A 36 2.08 13.96 -2.65
C GLY A 36 2.72 12.89 -1.77
N ASP A 37 3.59 12.05 -2.34
CA ASP A 37 4.29 11.01 -1.58
C ASP A 37 5.20 11.60 -0.50
N LYS A 38 5.90 12.71 -0.80
CA LYS A 38 6.71 13.42 0.20
C LYS A 38 5.88 13.91 1.37
N GLN A 39 4.68 14.44 1.10
CA GLN A 39 3.78 14.92 2.13
C GLN A 39 3.22 13.78 2.98
N GLU A 40 2.82 12.66 2.35
CA GLU A 40 2.35 11.47 3.07
C GLU A 40 3.46 10.83 3.90
N LEU A 41 4.68 10.75 3.37
CA LEU A 41 5.85 10.26 4.10
C LEU A 41 6.12 11.11 5.34
N LYS A 42 6.00 12.45 5.22
CA LYS A 42 6.15 13.36 6.36
C LYS A 42 5.10 13.12 7.44
N ARG A 43 3.80 13.00 7.04
CA ARG A 43 2.71 12.72 7.99
C ARG A 43 2.91 11.38 8.69
N SER A 44 3.24 10.34 7.93
CA SER A 44 3.49 9.00 8.46
C SER A 44 4.69 8.98 9.43
N ASN A 45 5.75 9.74 9.12
CA ASN A 45 6.89 9.93 10.01
C ASN A 45 6.47 10.59 11.33
N GLU A 46 5.64 11.61 11.28
CA GLU A 46 5.14 12.30 12.48
C GLU A 46 4.37 11.35 13.40
N VAL A 47 3.50 10.50 12.84
CA VAL A 47 2.76 9.48 13.60
C VAL A 47 3.70 8.50 14.29
N LEU A 48 4.60 7.85 13.53
CA LEU A 48 5.51 6.84 14.11
C LEU A 48 6.51 7.45 15.09
N LEU A 49 7.05 8.62 14.79
CA LEU A 49 8.01 9.30 15.67
C LEU A 49 7.36 9.75 16.98
N THR A 50 6.16 10.33 16.93
CA THR A 50 5.40 10.76 18.10
C THR A 50 5.05 9.57 18.98
N SER A 51 4.56 8.48 18.39
CA SER A 51 4.26 7.24 19.11
C SER A 51 5.52 6.66 19.77
N ARG A 52 6.65 6.63 19.05
CA ARG A 52 7.94 6.14 19.58
C ARG A 52 8.46 7.00 20.72
N VAL A 53 8.39 8.33 20.61
CA VAL A 53 8.79 9.25 21.69
C VAL A 53 7.92 9.06 22.92
N ALA A 54 6.60 8.94 22.74
CA ALA A 54 5.66 8.68 23.83
C ALA A 54 5.96 7.34 24.52
N LEU A 55 6.27 6.29 23.74
CA LEU A 55 6.68 4.98 24.24
C LEU A 55 7.94 5.08 25.13
N HIS A 56 8.99 5.77 24.68
CA HIS A 56 10.22 5.94 25.45
C HIS A 56 10.01 6.69 26.74
N ILE A 57 9.19 7.74 26.74
CA ILE A 57 8.87 8.53 27.95
C ILE A 57 8.06 7.67 28.92
N ASN A 58 7.10 6.89 28.43
CA ASN A 58 6.22 6.08 29.29
C ASN A 58 6.93 4.88 29.88
N ALA A 59 7.64 4.13 29.05
CA ALA A 59 8.31 2.90 29.46
C ALA A 59 9.60 3.12 30.25
N GLN A 60 10.11 4.36 30.32
CA GLN A 60 11.41 4.72 30.93
C GLN A 60 12.56 3.82 30.49
N ARG A 61 12.44 3.23 29.30
CA ARG A 61 13.40 2.31 28.68
C ARG A 61 13.54 2.63 27.19
N VAL A 62 14.71 2.34 26.66
CA VAL A 62 14.92 2.39 25.22
C VAL A 62 14.34 1.11 24.61
N GLY A 63 13.36 1.27 23.71
CA GLY A 63 12.73 0.15 23.00
C GLY A 63 11.83 0.66 21.90
N ASP A 64 11.80 -0.06 20.78
CA ASP A 64 11.07 0.36 19.61
C ASP A 64 9.82 -0.49 19.34
N VAL A 65 9.53 -1.48 20.22
CA VAL A 65 8.36 -2.36 20.14
C VAL A 65 7.24 -1.76 20.98
N LEU A 66 6.14 -1.40 20.35
CA LEU A 66 4.91 -0.91 21.00
C LEU A 66 4.11 -2.11 21.51
N ARG A 67 4.39 -2.52 22.76
CA ARG A 67 3.73 -3.68 23.37
C ARG A 67 2.29 -3.39 23.75
N LEU A 68 1.47 -4.43 23.84
CA LEU A 68 0.07 -4.32 24.27
C LEU A 68 -0.06 -3.56 25.60
N GLU A 69 0.81 -3.85 26.57
CA GLU A 69 0.83 -3.21 27.89
C GLU A 69 1.15 -1.71 27.87
N ASP A 70 1.81 -1.22 26.78
CA ASP A 70 2.21 0.18 26.63
C ASP A 70 1.18 1.01 25.82
N GLN A 71 0.31 0.36 25.03
CA GLN A 71 -0.53 1.03 24.00
C GLN A 71 -1.51 2.03 24.60
N ASP A 72 -2.21 1.69 25.67
CA ASP A 72 -3.16 2.61 26.34
C ASP A 72 -2.45 3.85 26.89
N ALA A 73 -1.31 3.67 27.52
CA ALA A 73 -0.54 4.77 28.09
C ALA A 73 0.08 5.67 27.01
N VAL A 74 0.53 5.09 25.89
CA VAL A 74 1.02 5.83 24.72
C VAL A 74 -0.12 6.59 24.07
N ALA A 75 -1.28 5.96 23.84
CA ALA A 75 -2.47 6.59 23.29
C ALA A 75 -2.90 7.82 24.11
N ALA A 76 -3.03 7.65 25.43
CA ALA A 76 -3.38 8.74 26.33
C ALA A 76 -2.37 9.90 26.29
N ARG A 77 -1.07 9.59 26.17
CA ARG A 77 0.00 10.61 26.13
C ARG A 77 -0.02 11.46 24.87
N ILE A 78 -0.35 10.87 23.72
CA ILE A 78 -0.39 11.60 22.44
C ILE A 78 -1.77 12.19 22.13
N GLY A 79 -2.78 11.93 22.99
CA GLY A 79 -4.14 12.41 22.79
C GLY A 79 -4.96 11.58 21.79
N SER A 80 -4.56 10.35 21.53
CA SER A 80 -5.40 9.39 20.77
C SER A 80 -6.56 8.93 21.67
N ARG A 81 -7.72 8.63 21.07
CA ARG A 81 -8.93 8.27 21.80
C ARG A 81 -8.75 7.04 22.70
N ASP A 82 -8.07 6.03 22.17
CA ASP A 82 -7.81 4.74 22.81
C ASP A 82 -6.65 4.02 22.11
N ALA A 83 -6.25 2.84 22.60
CA ALA A 83 -5.22 2.01 21.98
C ALA A 83 -5.58 1.59 20.56
N ASP A 84 -6.85 1.27 20.27
CA ASP A 84 -7.29 0.85 18.93
C ASP A 84 -7.14 1.98 17.92
N ALA A 85 -7.49 3.22 18.31
CA ALA A 85 -7.29 4.40 17.47
C ALA A 85 -5.80 4.65 17.21
N LEU A 86 -4.95 4.55 18.23
CA LEU A 86 -3.50 4.62 18.08
C LEU A 86 -2.99 3.57 17.10
N MET A 87 -3.39 2.32 17.27
CA MET A 87 -2.94 1.21 16.40
C MET A 87 -3.44 1.36 14.96
N LEU A 88 -4.64 1.90 14.76
CA LEU A 88 -5.15 2.23 13.42
C LEU A 88 -4.27 3.30 12.75
N GLU A 89 -3.90 4.36 13.46
CA GLU A 89 -3.03 5.41 12.93
C GLU A 89 -1.63 4.87 12.61
N VAL A 90 -1.03 4.09 13.51
CA VAL A 90 0.28 3.44 13.33
C VAL A 90 0.27 2.49 12.14
N SER A 91 -0.72 1.60 12.05
CA SER A 91 -0.83 0.65 10.93
C SER A 91 -1.08 1.33 9.59
N THR A 92 -1.89 2.39 9.57
CA THR A 92 -2.13 3.19 8.37
C THR A 92 -0.86 3.90 7.91
N ALA A 93 -0.12 4.52 8.84
CA ALA A 93 1.15 5.16 8.53
C ALA A 93 2.17 4.16 7.99
N ALA A 94 2.28 2.98 8.61
CA ALA A 94 3.22 1.94 8.21
C ALA A 94 2.90 1.38 6.81
N ARG A 95 1.62 1.12 6.49
CA ARG A 95 1.21 0.68 5.14
C ARG A 95 1.56 1.72 4.07
N ARG A 96 1.35 3.01 4.36
CA ARG A 96 1.73 4.09 3.43
C ARG A 96 3.23 4.17 3.20
N ILE A 97 4.03 4.05 4.26
CA ILE A 97 5.50 4.04 4.15
C ILE A 97 5.96 2.86 3.31
N ALA A 98 5.49 1.65 3.61
CA ALA A 98 5.83 0.44 2.87
C ALA A 98 5.48 0.58 1.39
N TRP A 99 4.26 1.03 1.09
CA TRP A 99 3.82 1.24 -0.29
C TRP A 99 4.67 2.27 -1.05
N ILE A 100 4.97 3.45 -0.43
CA ILE A 100 5.82 4.47 -1.05
C ILE A 100 7.24 3.92 -1.27
N ALA A 101 7.75 3.14 -0.32
CA ALA A 101 9.06 2.52 -0.43
C ALA A 101 9.12 1.53 -1.61
N ASP A 102 8.15 0.63 -1.71
CA ASP A 102 8.08 -0.34 -2.81
C ASP A 102 8.00 0.34 -4.17
N GLU A 103 7.15 1.38 -4.28
CA GLU A 103 7.05 2.20 -5.49
C GLU A 103 8.37 2.88 -5.86
N ALA A 104 9.08 3.38 -4.88
CA ALA A 104 10.34 4.09 -5.07
C ALA A 104 11.47 3.14 -5.49
N TRP A 105 11.58 1.98 -4.84
CA TRP A 105 12.63 0.99 -5.12
C TRP A 105 12.43 0.30 -6.47
N ALA A 106 11.19 0.03 -6.89
CA ALA A 106 10.90 -0.54 -8.21
C ALA A 106 11.40 0.33 -9.38
N ARG A 107 11.55 1.65 -9.17
CA ARG A 107 12.12 2.54 -10.20
C ARG A 107 13.64 2.42 -10.33
N ILE A 108 14.31 1.96 -9.28
CA ILE A 108 15.77 1.75 -9.27
C ILE A 108 16.11 0.37 -9.84
N ASP A 109 15.29 -0.63 -9.49
CA ASP A 109 15.47 -2.02 -9.93
C ASP A 109 14.22 -2.49 -10.70
N PRO A 110 14.10 -2.11 -11.97
CA PRO A 110 12.95 -2.50 -12.79
C PRO A 110 12.93 -4.02 -13.02
N PRO A 111 11.76 -4.63 -13.17
CA PRO A 111 11.65 -6.06 -13.38
C PRO A 111 12.33 -6.49 -14.69
N ALA A 112 12.81 -7.73 -14.74
CA ALA A 112 13.57 -8.28 -15.87
C ALA A 112 12.84 -8.18 -17.22
N ASN A 113 11.51 -8.18 -17.21
CA ASN A 113 10.64 -8.06 -18.38
C ASN A 113 10.24 -6.61 -18.73
N ALA A 114 10.87 -5.60 -18.09
CA ALA A 114 10.55 -4.19 -18.36
C ALA A 114 10.74 -3.75 -19.80
N ASN A 115 11.58 -4.43 -20.58
CA ASN A 115 11.86 -4.13 -21.98
C ASN A 115 11.04 -4.98 -22.96
N GLU A 116 10.14 -5.85 -22.50
CA GLU A 116 9.26 -6.63 -23.37
C GLU A 116 8.19 -5.73 -24.00
N PRO A 117 7.77 -6.04 -25.25
CA PRO A 117 6.70 -5.29 -25.89
C PRO A 117 5.38 -5.45 -25.11
N PRO A 118 4.49 -4.45 -25.14
CA PRO A 118 3.18 -4.53 -24.52
C PRO A 118 2.41 -5.77 -24.97
N ARG A 119 1.78 -6.46 -24.02
CA ARG A 119 1.04 -7.69 -24.26
C ARG A 119 -0.31 -7.65 -23.57
N ARG A 120 -1.38 -7.87 -24.31
CA ARG A 120 -2.72 -7.99 -23.74
C ARG A 120 -2.81 -9.24 -22.86
N ILE A 121 -3.32 -9.08 -21.64
CA ILE A 121 -3.48 -10.16 -20.65
C ILE A 121 -4.94 -10.59 -20.54
N ALA A 122 -5.84 -9.61 -20.50
CA ALA A 122 -7.29 -9.81 -20.43
C ALA A 122 -7.99 -8.62 -21.10
N PRO A 123 -9.30 -8.65 -21.32
CA PRO A 123 -10.02 -7.50 -21.85
C PRO A 123 -9.81 -6.26 -20.98
N GLY A 124 -9.30 -5.17 -21.55
CA GLY A 124 -8.98 -3.93 -20.87
C GLY A 124 -7.69 -3.93 -20.05
N VAL A 125 -6.90 -5.02 -20.09
CA VAL A 125 -5.69 -5.21 -19.26
C VAL A 125 -4.50 -5.62 -20.09
N GLU A 126 -3.40 -4.87 -20.01
CA GLU A 126 -2.14 -5.19 -20.67
C GLU A 126 -0.96 -5.28 -19.68
N MET A 127 0.05 -6.06 -20.03
CA MET A 127 1.37 -6.03 -19.42
C MET A 127 2.24 -5.08 -20.25
N ARG A 128 2.85 -4.10 -19.61
CA ARG A 128 3.79 -3.15 -20.21
C ARG A 128 4.88 -2.79 -19.23
N ALA A 129 6.11 -2.78 -19.67
CA ALA A 129 7.27 -2.48 -18.83
C ALA A 129 7.36 -3.32 -17.54
N GLY A 130 6.81 -4.54 -17.54
CA GLY A 130 6.79 -5.41 -16.36
C GLY A 130 5.68 -5.12 -15.36
N GLU A 131 4.79 -4.17 -15.64
CA GLU A 131 3.65 -3.80 -14.81
C GLU A 131 2.33 -4.07 -15.54
N ILE A 132 1.27 -4.23 -14.75
CA ILE A 132 -0.10 -4.35 -15.26
C ILE A 132 -0.67 -2.95 -15.45
N HIS A 133 -1.16 -2.69 -16.64
CA HIS A 133 -1.78 -1.43 -17.05
C HIS A 133 -3.21 -1.63 -17.50
N LEU A 134 -4.02 -0.60 -17.36
CA LEU A 134 -5.26 -0.47 -18.11
C LEU A 134 -4.91 -0.17 -19.59
N GLU A 135 -5.58 -0.86 -20.53
CA GLU A 135 -5.55 -0.46 -21.93
C GLU A 135 -6.08 0.97 -22.09
N SER A 136 -5.63 1.69 -23.11
CA SER A 136 -5.96 3.10 -23.30
C SER A 136 -7.46 3.37 -23.52
N ASP A 137 -8.18 2.40 -24.02
CA ASP A 137 -9.64 2.41 -24.27
C ASP A 137 -10.45 1.74 -23.16
N ALA A 138 -9.78 1.21 -22.13
CA ALA A 138 -10.46 0.64 -20.97
C ALA A 138 -11.10 1.73 -20.12
N ASP A 139 -12.36 1.56 -19.77
CA ASP A 139 -13.16 2.53 -19.02
C ASP A 139 -13.76 1.87 -17.76
N PRO A 140 -13.16 2.12 -16.56
CA PRO A 140 -13.67 1.58 -15.30
C PRO A 140 -15.11 2.05 -14.96
N ALA A 141 -15.55 3.21 -15.49
CA ALA A 141 -16.89 3.71 -15.24
C ALA A 141 -17.97 2.87 -15.93
N THR A 142 -17.68 2.34 -17.10
CA THR A 142 -18.61 1.49 -17.87
C THR A 142 -18.38 -0.01 -17.64
N ASP A 143 -17.21 -0.40 -17.17
CA ASP A 143 -16.85 -1.78 -16.83
C ASP A 143 -16.31 -1.88 -15.40
N PRO A 144 -17.20 -1.87 -14.39
CA PRO A 144 -16.79 -1.84 -12.98
C PRO A 144 -16.11 -3.13 -12.50
N THR A 145 -16.20 -4.24 -13.28
CA THR A 145 -15.48 -5.49 -12.95
C THR A 145 -14.01 -5.47 -13.40
N LEU A 146 -13.62 -4.45 -14.15
CA LEU A 146 -12.24 -4.27 -14.63
C LEU A 146 -11.23 -4.27 -13.49
N VAL A 147 -11.58 -3.72 -12.31
CA VAL A 147 -10.74 -3.75 -11.11
C VAL A 147 -10.37 -5.17 -10.69
N LEU A 148 -11.29 -6.11 -10.76
CA LEU A 148 -11.03 -7.51 -10.40
C LEU A 148 -10.16 -8.21 -11.44
N ARG A 149 -10.35 -7.91 -12.73
CA ARG A 149 -9.50 -8.49 -13.80
C ARG A 149 -8.08 -7.98 -13.72
N VAL A 150 -7.89 -6.68 -13.45
CA VAL A 150 -6.56 -6.08 -13.22
C VAL A 150 -5.90 -6.74 -12.01
N ALA A 151 -6.63 -6.86 -10.89
CA ALA A 151 -6.14 -7.48 -9.68
C ALA A 151 -5.74 -8.95 -9.90
N THR A 152 -6.58 -9.72 -10.57
CA THR A 152 -6.30 -11.14 -10.88
C THR A 152 -5.08 -11.27 -11.79
N ALA A 153 -4.95 -10.42 -12.81
CA ALA A 153 -3.78 -10.42 -13.69
C ALA A 153 -2.49 -10.10 -12.92
N ALA A 154 -2.53 -9.10 -12.05
CA ALA A 154 -1.41 -8.71 -11.19
C ALA A 154 -0.99 -9.85 -10.25
N ALA A 155 -1.94 -10.45 -9.54
CA ALA A 155 -1.68 -11.55 -8.62
C ALA A 155 -1.11 -12.78 -9.35
N ARG A 156 -1.73 -13.18 -10.45
CA ARG A 156 -1.32 -14.35 -11.24
C ARG A 156 0.08 -14.23 -11.83
N LEU A 157 0.47 -13.03 -12.25
CA LEU A 157 1.76 -12.78 -12.89
C LEU A 157 2.83 -12.30 -11.90
N GLY A 158 2.48 -12.10 -10.62
CA GLY A 158 3.37 -11.53 -9.62
C GLY A 158 3.86 -10.13 -10.01
N ALA A 159 3.04 -9.39 -10.75
CA ALA A 159 3.38 -8.09 -11.29
C ALA A 159 2.65 -6.97 -10.52
N ARG A 160 3.25 -5.79 -10.47
CA ARG A 160 2.63 -4.62 -9.87
C ARG A 160 1.59 -4.03 -10.82
N ILE A 161 0.63 -3.32 -10.28
CA ILE A 161 -0.28 -2.51 -11.08
C ILE A 161 0.33 -1.11 -11.21
N ASP A 162 0.41 -0.60 -12.45
CA ASP A 162 0.86 0.76 -12.73
C ASP A 162 0.06 1.80 -11.93
N ARG A 163 0.77 2.81 -11.43
CA ARG A 163 0.19 3.83 -10.57
C ARG A 163 -0.93 4.65 -11.23
N ALA A 164 -0.80 4.97 -12.52
CA ALA A 164 -1.84 5.70 -13.23
C ALA A 164 -3.10 4.85 -13.38
N SER A 165 -2.93 3.55 -13.64
CA SER A 165 -4.01 2.57 -13.69
C SER A 165 -4.71 2.39 -12.33
N LEU A 166 -3.94 2.32 -11.23
CA LEU A 166 -4.50 2.30 -9.87
C LEU A 166 -5.33 3.55 -9.56
N ASN A 167 -4.83 4.73 -9.92
CA ASN A 167 -5.56 5.98 -9.71
C ASN A 167 -6.88 5.99 -10.50
N ARG A 168 -6.85 5.61 -11.77
CA ARG A 168 -8.05 5.52 -12.60
C ARG A 168 -9.07 4.53 -12.04
N LEU A 169 -8.63 3.36 -11.59
CA LEU A 169 -9.52 2.39 -10.96
C LEU A 169 -10.18 2.96 -9.69
N GLY A 170 -9.43 3.66 -8.83
CA GLY A 170 -9.98 4.27 -7.62
C GLY A 170 -10.91 5.44 -7.88
N GLU A 171 -10.63 6.26 -8.89
CA GLU A 171 -11.41 7.47 -9.19
C GLU A 171 -12.63 7.20 -10.09
N GLU A 172 -12.50 6.26 -11.05
CA GLU A 172 -13.48 6.05 -12.12
C GLU A 172 -14.43 4.86 -11.84
N THR A 173 -14.03 3.87 -10.99
CA THR A 173 -14.89 2.70 -10.73
C THR A 173 -16.08 3.10 -9.86
N PRO A 174 -17.34 2.92 -10.33
CA PRO A 174 -18.52 3.25 -9.54
C PRO A 174 -18.73 2.25 -8.40
N VAL A 175 -19.47 2.69 -7.39
CA VAL A 175 -20.00 1.76 -6.38
C VAL A 175 -20.93 0.77 -7.06
N TRP A 176 -20.72 -0.51 -6.80
CA TRP A 176 -21.50 -1.56 -7.45
C TRP A 176 -22.93 -1.58 -6.97
N PRO A 177 -23.88 -1.82 -7.90
CA PRO A 177 -25.30 -1.98 -7.57
C PRO A 177 -25.54 -3.30 -6.82
N ASP A 178 -26.72 -3.40 -6.24
CA ASP A 178 -27.26 -4.69 -5.77
C ASP A 178 -28.43 -5.08 -6.71
N PRO A 179 -28.35 -6.20 -7.40
CA PRO A 179 -27.30 -7.20 -7.43
C PRO A 179 -26.00 -6.71 -8.12
N TRP A 180 -24.90 -7.38 -7.79
CA TRP A 180 -23.58 -7.11 -8.39
C TRP A 180 -23.61 -7.23 -9.93
N PRO A 181 -22.70 -6.55 -10.63
CA PRO A 181 -22.58 -6.68 -12.08
C PRO A 181 -22.39 -8.15 -12.51
N ALA A 182 -22.92 -8.48 -13.68
CA ALA A 182 -22.76 -9.84 -14.23
C ALA A 182 -21.27 -10.20 -14.36
N GLY A 183 -20.90 -11.40 -13.91
CA GLY A 183 -19.52 -11.89 -13.90
C GLY A 183 -18.67 -11.44 -12.70
N ALA A 184 -19.10 -10.45 -11.93
CA ALA A 184 -18.30 -9.93 -10.80
C ALA A 184 -17.98 -10.99 -9.74
N SER A 185 -18.93 -11.88 -9.47
CA SER A 185 -18.71 -13.00 -8.52
C SER A 185 -17.65 -13.97 -9.02
N ASP A 186 -17.64 -14.29 -10.32
CA ASP A 186 -16.68 -15.20 -10.93
C ASP A 186 -15.28 -14.56 -10.96
N ASP A 187 -15.20 -13.27 -11.30
CA ASP A 187 -13.96 -12.51 -11.28
C ASP A 187 -13.39 -12.39 -9.86
N LEU A 188 -14.24 -12.18 -8.83
CA LEU A 188 -13.80 -12.17 -7.44
C LEU A 188 -13.29 -13.54 -6.99
N VAL A 189 -13.98 -14.62 -7.35
CA VAL A 189 -13.52 -15.98 -7.06
C VAL A 189 -12.19 -16.25 -7.73
N ALA A 190 -12.02 -15.83 -8.98
CA ALA A 190 -10.74 -15.96 -9.70
C ALA A 190 -9.59 -15.25 -8.97
N LEU A 191 -9.82 -14.04 -8.45
CA LEU A 191 -8.83 -13.31 -7.65
C LEU A 191 -8.50 -14.04 -6.35
N LEU A 192 -9.52 -14.52 -5.62
CA LEU A 192 -9.33 -15.21 -4.34
C LEU A 192 -8.59 -16.55 -4.51
N LEU A 193 -8.74 -17.22 -5.65
CA LEU A 193 -8.03 -18.45 -5.97
C LEU A 193 -6.52 -18.25 -6.18
N GLU A 194 -6.05 -17.02 -6.42
CA GLU A 194 -4.61 -16.70 -6.47
C GLU A 194 -3.96 -16.75 -5.06
N GLY A 195 -4.75 -16.89 -4.00
CA GLY A 195 -4.28 -17.13 -2.63
C GLY A 195 -3.41 -15.98 -2.11
N GLU A 196 -2.22 -16.31 -1.58
CA GLU A 196 -1.31 -15.32 -0.98
C GLU A 196 -0.85 -14.24 -1.99
N ALA A 197 -0.81 -14.56 -3.29
CA ALA A 197 -0.44 -13.59 -4.32
C ALA A 197 -1.47 -12.46 -4.47
N ALA A 198 -2.71 -12.65 -4.05
CA ALA A 198 -3.74 -11.62 -4.07
C ALA A 198 -3.54 -10.55 -2.97
N ILE A 199 -2.87 -10.89 -1.85
CA ILE A 199 -2.74 -10.01 -0.69
C ILE A 199 -2.08 -8.66 -1.05
N PRO A 200 -0.86 -8.61 -1.63
CA PRO A 200 -0.22 -7.34 -1.95
C PRO A 200 -0.98 -6.52 -3.00
N VAL A 201 -1.74 -7.20 -3.86
CA VAL A 201 -2.58 -6.52 -4.87
C VAL A 201 -3.78 -5.85 -4.21
N LEU A 202 -4.48 -6.55 -3.29
CA LEU A 202 -5.59 -5.98 -2.51
C LEU A 202 -5.12 -4.80 -1.65
N GLU A 203 -3.95 -4.89 -1.05
CA GLU A 203 -3.34 -3.79 -0.31
C GLU A 203 -3.07 -2.57 -1.21
N SER A 204 -2.55 -2.79 -2.43
CA SER A 204 -2.30 -1.72 -3.39
C SER A 204 -3.59 -1.01 -3.81
N LEU A 205 -4.68 -1.75 -3.99
CA LEU A 205 -6.01 -1.19 -4.29
C LEU A 205 -6.58 -0.39 -3.10
N ASP A 206 -6.42 -0.91 -1.85
CA ASP A 206 -6.90 -0.24 -0.64
C ASP A 206 -6.21 1.13 -0.39
N GLN A 207 -4.97 1.29 -0.81
CA GLN A 207 -4.23 2.56 -0.68
C GLN A 207 -4.80 3.70 -1.54
N ARG A 208 -5.77 3.44 -2.43
CA ARG A 208 -6.35 4.40 -3.39
C ARG A 208 -7.81 4.79 -3.11
N LYS A 209 -8.32 4.45 -1.95
CA LYS A 209 -9.63 4.89 -1.46
C LYS A 209 -9.62 6.33 -0.99
#